data_0afebb446cd4c6dce1ff997afc258dd1
#
_entry.id   0afebb446cd4c6dce1ff997afc258dd1
#
_cell.length_a   1.000
_cell.length_b   1.000
_cell.length_c   1.000
_cell.angle_alpha   90.00
_cell.angle_beta   90.00
_cell.angle_gamma   90.00
#
_symmetry.space_group_name_H-M   'P 1'
#
loop_
_entity.id
_entity.type
_entity.pdbx_description
1 polymer ?
#
loop_
_entity_poly.entity_id
_entity_poly.type
_entity_poly.pdbx_seq_one_letter_code
_entity_poly.pdbx_strand_id
1 'polypeptide(L)'
;MKIAIICDVLGKENNGTTIAAMNLIRSLRAKGHDVRVVCPDEERRGEDGYYVVEKINFGIFNEYVAENGVVISRPDEDTLRTVIADADVCHLVTPFFLAHKGMEIARECGVPVTASFHCQAENISSHLFLMNASRFNTQIYKVLYSYIYRYCTAVHYPTQFICDVFERECGHETNH
;
A
#
# COMPACT_ATOMS: atom_id res chain seq x y z
N MET A 1 -13.87 -15.62 0.95
CA MET A 1 -13.57 -14.57 -0.04
C MET A 1 -12.16 -14.76 -0.54
N LYS A 2 -11.92 -14.42 -1.80
CA LYS A 2 -10.58 -14.28 -2.38
C LYS A 2 -10.13 -12.82 -2.23
N ILE A 3 -9.04 -12.60 -1.53
CA ILE A 3 -8.56 -11.26 -1.19
C ILE A 3 -7.16 -11.06 -1.77
N ALA A 4 -7.02 -10.12 -2.70
CA ALA A 4 -5.73 -9.69 -3.21
C ALA A 4 -5.16 -8.60 -2.29
N ILE A 5 -3.97 -8.79 -1.73
CA ILE A 5 -3.27 -7.79 -0.92
C ILE A 5 -2.02 -7.34 -1.66
N ILE A 6 -1.92 -6.05 -1.93
CA ILE A 6 -0.78 -5.43 -2.60
C ILE A 6 0.03 -4.66 -1.57
N CYS A 7 1.26 -5.12 -1.29
CA CYS A 7 2.04 -4.67 -0.16
C CYS A 7 3.54 -4.51 -0.46
N ASP A 8 4.02 -3.28 -0.58
CA ASP A 8 5.45 -2.99 -0.78
C ASP A 8 6.33 -3.15 0.47
N VAL A 9 5.71 -3.24 1.67
CA VAL A 9 6.45 -3.18 2.95
C VAL A 9 6.59 -4.53 3.66
N LEU A 10 6.28 -5.63 2.99
CA LEU A 10 6.53 -6.96 3.53
C LEU A 10 8.02 -7.29 3.54
N GLY A 11 8.46 -7.93 4.60
CA GLY A 11 9.83 -8.28 4.88
C GLY A 11 10.03 -8.42 6.38
N LYS A 12 11.06 -7.80 6.94
CA LYS A 12 11.31 -7.83 8.38
C LYS A 12 10.26 -7.01 9.12
N GLU A 13 9.70 -7.55 10.20
CA GLU A 13 8.74 -6.88 11.07
C GLU A 13 9.42 -5.79 11.94
N ASN A 14 10.02 -4.80 11.29
CA ASN A 14 10.82 -3.74 11.91
C ASN A 14 10.10 -2.39 12.03
N ASN A 15 8.91 -2.28 11.47
CA ASN A 15 8.11 -1.05 11.52
C ASN A 15 6.60 -1.36 11.66
N GLY A 16 5.84 -0.35 12.12
CA GLY A 16 4.42 -0.49 12.40
C GLY A 16 3.57 -0.89 11.19
N THR A 17 3.92 -0.43 9.98
CA THR A 17 3.18 -0.76 8.75
C THR A 17 3.35 -2.23 8.38
N THR A 18 4.57 -2.75 8.46
CA THR A 18 4.83 -4.18 8.21
C THR A 18 4.11 -5.07 9.22
N ILE A 19 4.17 -4.72 10.51
CA ILE A 19 3.46 -5.45 11.57
C ILE A 19 1.94 -5.43 11.32
N ALA A 20 1.37 -4.29 10.97
CA ALA A 20 -0.05 -4.16 10.67
C ALA A 20 -0.45 -5.01 9.45
N ALA A 21 0.33 -4.97 8.37
CA ALA A 21 0.10 -5.77 7.18
C ALA A 21 0.15 -7.28 7.48
N MET A 22 1.17 -7.74 8.22
CA MET A 22 1.30 -9.14 8.60
C MET A 22 0.15 -9.61 9.50
N ASN A 23 -0.28 -8.77 10.44
CA ASN A 23 -1.43 -9.08 11.30
C ASN A 23 -2.74 -9.14 10.50
N LEU A 24 -2.94 -8.25 9.53
CA LEU A 24 -4.08 -8.29 8.62
C LEU A 24 -4.11 -9.61 7.85
N ILE A 25 -3.00 -10.00 7.21
CA ILE A 25 -2.88 -11.24 6.43
C ILE A 25 -3.17 -12.45 7.32
N ARG A 26 -2.54 -12.55 8.49
CA ARG A 26 -2.75 -13.65 9.46
C ARG A 26 -4.22 -13.73 9.90
N SER A 27 -4.84 -12.59 10.22
CA SER A 27 -6.22 -12.51 10.69
C SER A 27 -7.22 -12.94 9.60
N LEU A 28 -7.00 -12.52 8.35
CA LEU A 28 -7.86 -12.90 7.24
C LEU A 28 -7.73 -14.39 6.92
N ARG A 29 -6.53 -14.93 6.91
CA ARG A 29 -6.27 -16.37 6.70
C ARG A 29 -6.89 -17.21 7.84
N ALA A 30 -6.75 -16.76 9.09
CA ALA A 30 -7.37 -17.42 10.25
C ALA A 30 -8.90 -17.46 10.19
N LYS A 31 -9.53 -16.51 9.49
CA LYS A 31 -10.98 -16.47 9.20
C LYS A 31 -11.37 -17.33 7.97
N GLY A 32 -10.43 -18.04 7.37
CA GLY A 32 -10.70 -18.94 6.25
C GLY A 32 -10.82 -18.23 4.89
N HIS A 33 -10.28 -17.02 4.73
CA HIS A 33 -10.22 -16.34 3.44
C HIS A 33 -9.03 -16.85 2.61
N ASP A 34 -9.21 -16.94 1.28
CA ASP A 34 -8.12 -17.12 0.31
C ASP A 34 -7.39 -15.78 0.14
N VAL A 35 -6.23 -15.65 0.79
CA VAL A 35 -5.45 -14.40 0.83
C VAL A 35 -4.21 -14.55 -0.02
N ARG A 36 -4.17 -13.82 -1.13
CA ARG A 36 -3.05 -13.77 -2.08
C ARG A 36 -2.33 -12.43 -1.92
N VAL A 37 -1.03 -12.49 -1.70
CA VAL A 37 -0.21 -11.32 -1.37
C VAL A 37 0.82 -11.09 -2.45
N VAL A 38 0.80 -9.91 -3.08
CA VAL A 38 1.87 -9.45 -3.98
C VAL A 38 2.81 -8.56 -3.18
N CYS A 39 4.08 -8.94 -3.11
CA CYS A 39 5.07 -8.24 -2.28
C CYS A 39 6.50 -8.43 -2.82
N PRO A 40 7.47 -7.60 -2.37
CA PRO A 40 8.88 -7.71 -2.76
C PRO A 40 9.72 -8.60 -1.83
N ASP A 41 9.09 -9.37 -0.93
CA ASP A 41 9.79 -10.17 0.08
C ASP A 41 10.31 -11.48 -0.50
N GLU A 42 11.59 -11.53 -0.81
CA GLU A 42 12.25 -12.71 -1.40
C GLU A 42 12.20 -13.94 -0.49
N GLU A 43 12.12 -13.78 0.83
CA GLU A 43 12.01 -14.89 1.77
C GLU A 43 10.69 -15.66 1.61
N ARG A 44 9.67 -15.01 1.01
CA ARG A 44 8.35 -15.59 0.73
C ARG A 44 8.25 -16.26 -0.64
N ARG A 45 9.32 -16.24 -1.43
CA ARG A 45 9.30 -16.83 -2.78
C ARG A 45 9.06 -18.34 -2.72
N GLY A 46 7.97 -18.80 -3.37
CA GLY A 46 7.52 -20.18 -3.36
C GLY A 46 6.64 -20.57 -2.15
N GLU A 47 6.37 -19.65 -1.23
CA GLU A 47 5.39 -19.85 -0.17
C GLU A 47 3.97 -19.68 -0.74
N ASP A 48 3.05 -20.56 -0.36
CA ASP A 48 1.67 -20.55 -0.85
C ASP A 48 0.94 -19.25 -0.52
N GLY A 49 0.28 -18.70 -1.53
CA GLY A 49 -0.43 -17.42 -1.42
C GLY A 49 0.48 -16.19 -1.42
N TYR A 50 1.79 -16.31 -1.69
CA TYR A 50 2.70 -15.19 -1.90
C TYR A 50 3.23 -15.14 -3.33
N TYR A 51 3.16 -13.96 -3.93
CA TYR A 51 3.58 -13.64 -5.28
C TYR A 51 4.65 -12.56 -5.20
N VAL A 52 5.91 -12.98 -5.38
CA VAL A 52 7.06 -12.10 -5.14
C VAL A 52 7.44 -11.37 -6.41
N VAL A 53 7.47 -10.03 -6.34
CA VAL A 53 7.89 -9.12 -7.41
C VAL A 53 9.25 -8.50 -7.12
N GLU A 54 9.91 -8.01 -8.16
CA GLU A 54 11.23 -7.40 -8.04
C GLU A 54 11.18 -6.04 -7.32
N LYS A 55 12.24 -5.73 -6.59
CA LYS A 55 12.48 -4.41 -6.02
C LYS A 55 13.07 -3.48 -7.09
N ILE A 56 12.69 -2.20 -7.04
CA ILE A 56 13.36 -1.19 -7.85
C ILE A 56 14.76 -0.97 -7.27
N ASN A 57 15.75 -1.03 -8.14
CA ASN A 57 17.14 -0.76 -7.77
C ASN A 57 17.45 0.73 -8.01
N PHE A 58 17.69 1.47 -6.94
CA PHE A 58 18.06 2.89 -6.95
C PHE A 58 19.59 3.11 -6.98
N GLY A 59 20.38 2.06 -7.23
CA GLY A 59 21.83 2.15 -7.26
C GLY A 59 22.41 2.59 -5.92
N ILE A 60 23.17 3.69 -5.90
CA ILE A 60 23.83 4.23 -4.69
C ILE A 60 22.85 4.68 -3.59
N PHE A 61 21.56 4.87 -3.90
CA PHE A 61 20.54 5.28 -2.93
C PHE A 61 19.82 4.11 -2.26
N ASN A 62 20.17 2.85 -2.60
CA ASN A 62 19.50 1.67 -2.05
C ASN A 62 19.59 1.60 -0.51
N GLU A 63 20.76 1.93 0.08
CA GLU A 63 20.94 1.94 1.52
C GLU A 63 20.04 2.99 2.18
N TYR A 64 20.01 4.20 1.63
CA TYR A 64 19.16 5.27 2.14
C TYR A 64 17.67 4.91 2.09
N VAL A 65 17.20 4.31 1.00
CA VAL A 65 15.80 3.86 0.87
C VAL A 65 15.51 2.74 1.87
N ALA A 66 16.42 1.79 2.05
CA ALA A 66 16.27 0.66 2.97
C ALA A 66 16.29 1.11 4.46
N GLU A 67 17.13 2.06 4.83
CA GLU A 67 17.19 2.64 6.18
C GLU A 67 15.88 3.33 6.58
N ASN A 68 15.18 3.90 5.60
CA ASN A 68 13.87 4.52 5.81
C ASN A 68 12.70 3.50 5.86
N GLY A 69 13.00 2.19 5.79
CA GLY A 69 12.01 1.13 5.87
C GLY A 69 11.04 1.07 4.69
N VAL A 70 11.34 1.79 3.62
CA VAL A 70 10.53 1.83 2.41
C VAL A 70 11.18 0.94 1.35
N VAL A 71 10.46 -0.08 0.92
CA VAL A 71 10.83 -0.86 -0.26
C VAL A 71 9.88 -0.47 -1.38
N ILE A 72 10.42 -0.03 -2.52
CA ILE A 72 9.61 0.29 -3.69
C ILE A 72 9.75 -0.87 -4.68
N SER A 73 8.62 -1.49 -5.00
CA SER A 73 8.56 -2.62 -5.91
C SER A 73 8.35 -2.19 -7.35
N ARG A 74 8.91 -2.97 -8.26
CA ARG A 74 8.60 -2.85 -9.68
C ARG A 74 7.26 -3.54 -9.93
N PRO A 75 6.24 -2.85 -10.47
CA PRO A 75 4.99 -3.49 -10.83
C PRO A 75 5.22 -4.54 -11.92
N ASP A 76 4.75 -5.76 -11.65
CA ASP A 76 4.67 -6.84 -12.61
C ASP A 76 3.20 -7.07 -12.96
N GLU A 77 2.83 -6.70 -14.19
CA GLU A 77 1.43 -6.68 -14.62
C GLU A 77 0.82 -8.08 -14.70
N ASP A 78 1.58 -9.07 -15.14
CA ASP A 78 1.11 -10.45 -15.27
C ASP A 78 0.84 -11.07 -13.90
N THR A 79 1.75 -10.86 -12.95
CA THR A 79 1.55 -11.26 -11.56
C THR A 79 0.34 -10.58 -10.93
N LEU A 80 0.20 -9.26 -11.10
CA LEU A 80 -0.93 -8.51 -10.57
C LEU A 80 -2.25 -9.00 -11.17
N ARG A 81 -2.34 -9.22 -12.48
CA ARG A 81 -3.54 -9.77 -13.13
C ARG A 81 -3.88 -11.16 -12.63
N THR A 82 -2.89 -12.02 -12.48
CA THR A 82 -3.08 -13.39 -11.95
C THR A 82 -3.71 -13.38 -10.56
N VAL A 83 -3.32 -12.43 -9.71
CA VAL A 83 -3.79 -12.34 -8.32
C VAL A 83 -5.13 -11.64 -8.20
N ILE A 84 -5.38 -10.62 -9.04
CA ILE A 84 -6.51 -9.69 -8.89
C ILE A 84 -7.74 -10.14 -9.69
N ALA A 85 -7.57 -10.73 -10.89
CA ALA A 85 -8.66 -10.90 -11.84
C ALA A 85 -9.89 -11.67 -11.32
N ASP A 86 -9.70 -12.61 -10.40
CA ASP A 86 -10.78 -13.39 -9.77
C ASP A 86 -10.96 -13.10 -8.28
N ALA A 87 -10.37 -12.01 -7.78
CA ALA A 87 -10.50 -11.59 -6.39
C ALA A 87 -11.85 -10.93 -6.11
N ASP A 88 -12.38 -11.12 -4.91
CA ASP A 88 -13.58 -10.42 -4.44
C ASP A 88 -13.27 -8.98 -4.01
N VAL A 89 -12.01 -8.71 -3.62
CA VAL A 89 -11.52 -7.39 -3.23
C VAL A 89 -10.00 -7.29 -3.41
N CYS A 90 -9.52 -6.12 -3.82
CA CYS A 90 -8.11 -5.76 -3.87
C CYS A 90 -7.81 -4.74 -2.77
N HIS A 91 -6.93 -5.09 -1.81
CA HIS A 91 -6.53 -4.23 -0.71
C HIS A 91 -5.10 -3.72 -0.88
N LEU A 92 -4.95 -2.40 -0.87
CA LEU A 92 -3.68 -1.70 -1.02
C LEU A 92 -3.14 -1.29 0.34
N VAL A 93 -1.93 -1.74 0.70
CA VAL A 93 -1.34 -1.44 2.01
C VAL A 93 -0.59 -0.12 2.01
N THR A 94 0.12 0.20 0.92
CA THR A 94 0.93 1.43 0.79
C THR A 94 0.66 2.11 -0.55
N PRO A 95 0.74 3.45 -0.64
CA PRO A 95 0.35 4.20 -1.84
C PRO A 95 1.51 4.36 -2.85
N PHE A 96 2.25 3.27 -3.13
CA PHE A 96 3.37 3.30 -4.07
C PHE A 96 3.02 2.74 -5.46
N PHE A 97 4.03 2.58 -6.33
CA PHE A 97 3.84 2.21 -7.74
C PHE A 97 3.16 0.85 -7.91
N LEU A 98 3.52 -0.14 -7.07
CA LEU A 98 2.90 -1.46 -7.11
C LEU A 98 1.40 -1.39 -6.80
N ALA A 99 1.04 -0.65 -5.75
CA ALA A 99 -0.35 -0.45 -5.36
C ALA A 99 -1.14 0.34 -6.41
N HIS A 100 -0.55 1.37 -7.01
CA HIS A 100 -1.20 2.13 -8.08
C HIS A 100 -1.52 1.22 -9.28
N LYS A 101 -0.55 0.43 -9.73
CA LYS A 101 -0.76 -0.52 -10.83
C LYS A 101 -1.80 -1.59 -10.46
N GLY A 102 -1.76 -2.09 -9.23
CA GLY A 102 -2.78 -3.01 -8.71
C GLY A 102 -4.18 -2.39 -8.70
N MET A 103 -4.31 -1.12 -8.33
CA MET A 103 -5.58 -0.38 -8.38
C MET A 103 -6.09 -0.25 -9.83
N GLU A 104 -5.23 0.10 -10.80
CA GLU A 104 -5.61 0.17 -12.21
C GLU A 104 -6.17 -1.17 -12.69
N ILE A 105 -5.45 -2.27 -12.45
CA ILE A 105 -5.84 -3.62 -12.86
C ILE A 105 -7.15 -4.06 -12.17
N ALA A 106 -7.28 -3.79 -10.86
CA ALA A 106 -8.51 -4.12 -10.13
C ALA A 106 -9.74 -3.42 -10.76
N ARG A 107 -9.59 -2.14 -11.11
CA ARG A 107 -10.65 -1.39 -11.78
C ARG A 107 -10.98 -1.93 -13.18
N GLU A 108 -9.97 -2.29 -13.97
CA GLU A 108 -10.15 -2.95 -15.28
C GLU A 108 -10.90 -4.27 -15.15
N CYS A 109 -10.63 -5.04 -14.08
CA CYS A 109 -11.29 -6.32 -13.80
C CYS A 109 -12.65 -6.17 -13.09
N GLY A 110 -13.06 -4.95 -12.72
CA GLY A 110 -14.30 -4.72 -11.98
C GLY A 110 -14.23 -5.16 -10.51
N VAL A 111 -13.01 -5.32 -9.96
CA VAL A 111 -12.76 -5.73 -8.58
C VAL A 111 -12.74 -4.48 -7.67
N PRO A 112 -13.54 -4.44 -6.59
CA PRO A 112 -13.54 -3.31 -5.67
C PRO A 112 -12.18 -3.16 -4.99
N VAL A 113 -11.76 -1.89 -4.83
CA VAL A 113 -10.47 -1.54 -4.24
C VAL A 113 -10.69 -0.96 -2.84
N THR A 114 -9.93 -1.43 -1.88
CA THR A 114 -9.81 -0.83 -0.54
C THR A 114 -8.36 -0.49 -0.25
N ALA A 115 -8.11 0.41 0.69
CA ALA A 115 -6.74 0.76 1.05
C ALA A 115 -6.58 0.99 2.56
N SER A 116 -5.35 0.79 3.05
CA SER A 116 -4.93 1.27 4.36
C SER A 116 -4.19 2.59 4.22
N PHE A 117 -4.40 3.50 5.17
CA PHE A 117 -3.67 4.76 5.24
C PHE A 117 -2.54 4.67 6.28
N HIS A 118 -1.34 4.35 5.81
CA HIS A 118 -0.14 4.23 6.65
C HIS A 118 0.94 5.27 6.35
N CYS A 119 0.74 6.09 5.30
CA CYS A 119 1.72 7.06 4.82
C CYS A 119 1.24 8.48 5.07
N GLN A 120 1.66 9.09 6.19
CA GLN A 120 1.42 10.51 6.43
C GLN A 120 2.37 11.37 5.59
N ALA A 121 1.88 12.53 5.13
CA ALA A 121 2.70 13.45 4.34
C ALA A 121 3.95 13.92 5.10
N GLU A 122 3.82 14.11 6.42
CA GLU A 122 4.91 14.50 7.30
C GLU A 122 6.04 13.47 7.32
N ASN A 123 5.71 12.17 7.25
CA ASN A 123 6.73 11.12 7.17
C ASN A 123 7.48 11.18 5.83
N ILE A 124 6.77 11.44 4.73
CA ILE A 124 7.39 11.59 3.41
C ILE A 124 8.27 12.84 3.36
N SER A 125 7.76 13.97 3.84
CA SER A 125 8.46 15.26 3.79
C SER A 125 9.62 15.35 4.79
N SER A 126 9.62 14.56 5.88
CA SER A 126 10.72 14.51 6.83
C SER A 126 12.04 14.08 6.20
N HIS A 127 11.98 13.16 5.21
CA HIS A 127 13.15 12.72 4.44
C HIS A 127 13.75 13.80 3.54
N LEU A 128 12.97 14.88 3.29
CA LEU A 128 13.41 16.05 2.52
C LEU A 128 13.70 17.26 3.43
N PHE A 129 13.73 17.07 4.77
CA PHE A 129 13.83 18.12 5.78
C PHE A 129 12.71 19.18 5.68
N LEU A 130 11.56 18.82 5.11
CA LEU A 130 10.40 19.69 4.86
C LEU A 130 9.19 19.32 5.74
N MET A 131 9.38 18.57 6.82
CA MET A 131 8.30 18.09 7.70
C MET A 131 7.36 19.20 8.19
N ASN A 132 7.90 20.41 8.45
CA ASN A 132 7.14 21.55 8.90
C ASN A 132 6.60 22.44 7.76
N ALA A 133 6.80 22.05 6.50
CA ALA A 133 6.32 22.79 5.34
C ALA A 133 4.84 22.46 5.06
N SER A 134 3.92 23.08 5.80
CA SER A 134 2.48 22.81 5.74
C SER A 134 1.91 22.78 4.31
N ARG A 135 2.25 23.76 3.47
CA ARG A 135 1.80 23.80 2.07
C ARG A 135 2.29 22.60 1.25
N PHE A 136 3.50 22.12 1.52
CA PHE A 136 4.09 20.97 0.85
C PHE A 136 3.37 19.68 1.29
N ASN A 137 3.13 19.51 2.58
CA ASN A 137 2.38 18.38 3.12
C ASN A 137 0.95 18.33 2.57
N THR A 138 0.26 19.46 2.49
CA THR A 138 -1.07 19.56 1.84
C THR A 138 -1.02 19.09 0.38
N GLN A 139 0.03 19.44 -0.38
CA GLN A 139 0.16 18.94 -1.76
C GLN A 139 0.39 17.43 -1.82
N ILE A 140 1.18 16.87 -0.91
CA ILE A 140 1.36 15.40 -0.82
C ILE A 140 0.02 14.73 -0.56
N TYR A 141 -0.80 15.20 0.39
CA TYR A 141 -2.13 14.64 0.65
C TYR A 141 -3.04 14.69 -0.58
N LYS A 142 -3.06 15.80 -1.32
CA LYS A 142 -3.82 15.94 -2.57
C LYS A 142 -3.33 14.98 -3.66
N VAL A 143 -2.02 14.78 -3.77
CA VAL A 143 -1.43 13.82 -4.71
C VAL A 143 -1.83 12.40 -4.31
N LEU A 144 -1.70 12.00 -3.05
CA LEU A 144 -2.08 10.68 -2.56
C LEU A 144 -3.57 10.40 -2.80
N TYR A 145 -4.44 11.38 -2.52
CA TYR A 145 -5.87 11.26 -2.82
C TYR A 145 -6.10 11.03 -4.32
N SER A 146 -5.55 11.89 -5.18
CA SER A 146 -5.75 11.82 -6.63
C SER A 146 -5.15 10.56 -7.24
N TYR A 147 -4.06 10.06 -6.67
CA TYR A 147 -3.29 8.95 -7.19
C TYR A 147 -3.91 7.59 -6.85
N ILE A 148 -4.47 7.44 -5.63
CA ILE A 148 -5.00 6.16 -5.14
C ILE A 148 -6.35 6.31 -4.44
N TYR A 149 -6.44 7.11 -3.37
CA TYR A 149 -7.55 7.00 -2.41
C TYR A 149 -8.92 7.37 -2.99
N ARG A 150 -8.98 8.26 -3.98
CA ARG A 150 -10.22 8.60 -4.70
C ARG A 150 -10.87 7.40 -5.44
N TYR A 151 -10.11 6.36 -5.69
CA TYR A 151 -10.57 5.16 -6.40
C TYR A 151 -10.95 4.02 -5.46
N CYS A 152 -10.72 4.19 -4.15
CA CYS A 152 -11.03 3.20 -3.16
C CYS A 152 -12.51 3.27 -2.75
N THR A 153 -13.14 2.10 -2.61
CA THR A 153 -14.50 1.97 -2.07
C THR A 153 -14.52 2.17 -0.56
N ALA A 154 -13.42 1.90 0.12
CA ALA A 154 -13.21 2.21 1.53
C ALA A 154 -11.72 2.39 1.83
N VAL A 155 -11.42 3.26 2.80
CA VAL A 155 -10.07 3.51 3.31
C VAL A 155 -10.04 3.24 4.81
N HIS A 156 -9.13 2.37 5.24
CA HIS A 156 -8.89 2.11 6.66
C HIS A 156 -7.86 3.08 7.23
N TYR A 157 -8.25 3.83 8.24
CA TYR A 157 -7.39 4.74 8.98
C TYR A 157 -7.04 4.15 10.35
N PRO A 158 -5.80 4.35 10.86
CA PRO A 158 -5.42 3.87 12.19
C PRO A 158 -6.20 4.57 13.32
N THR A 159 -6.63 5.80 13.10
CA THR A 159 -7.44 6.58 14.07
C THR A 159 -8.32 7.58 13.33
N GLN A 160 -9.42 8.01 13.98
CA GLN A 160 -10.29 9.08 13.47
C GLN A 160 -9.49 10.39 13.26
N PHE A 161 -8.56 10.70 14.15
CA PHE A 161 -7.70 11.88 14.01
C PHE A 161 -6.94 11.90 12.67
N ILE A 162 -6.38 10.76 12.25
CA ILE A 162 -5.64 10.65 10.98
C ILE A 162 -6.60 10.79 9.79
N CYS A 163 -7.79 10.23 9.87
CA CYS A 163 -8.84 10.42 8.88
C CYS A 163 -9.18 11.89 8.71
N ASP A 164 -9.50 12.59 9.82
CA ASP A 164 -9.86 14.01 9.83
C ASP A 164 -8.72 14.88 9.25
N VAL A 165 -7.47 14.57 9.57
CA VAL A 165 -6.29 15.26 9.00
C VAL A 165 -6.24 15.06 7.50
N PHE A 166 -6.32 13.81 7.02
CA PHE A 166 -6.23 13.52 5.60
C PHE A 166 -7.34 14.21 4.79
N GLU A 167 -8.59 14.08 5.24
CA GLU A 167 -9.75 14.65 4.55
C GLU A 167 -9.72 16.18 4.51
N ARG A 168 -9.34 16.79 5.64
CA ARG A 168 -9.16 18.25 5.70
C ARG A 168 -8.07 18.73 4.73
N GLU A 169 -6.91 18.05 4.71
CA GLU A 169 -5.76 18.46 3.90
C GLU A 169 -5.95 18.17 2.42
N CYS A 170 -6.54 17.06 2.04
CA CYS A 170 -6.82 16.77 0.63
C CYS A 170 -8.07 17.52 0.12
N GLY A 171 -8.99 17.91 1.02
CA GLY A 171 -10.23 18.63 0.69
C GLY A 171 -11.36 17.71 0.19
N HIS A 172 -11.30 16.43 0.52
CA HIS A 172 -12.28 15.42 0.08
C HIS A 172 -12.58 14.45 1.22
N GLU A 173 -13.83 14.05 1.34
CA GLU A 173 -14.25 12.94 2.20
C GLU A 173 -13.94 11.60 1.55
N THR A 174 -13.69 10.59 2.37
CA THR A 174 -13.47 9.18 1.97
C THR A 174 -14.48 8.28 2.67
N ASN A 175 -14.83 7.16 2.04
CA ASN A 175 -15.58 6.12 2.75
C ASN A 175 -14.62 5.37 3.69
N HIS A 176 -14.96 5.23 4.97
CA HIS A 176 -14.12 4.60 5.99
C HIS A 176 -14.94 3.87 7.07
#